data_4cde4a99ac50014d1b9c34a3e01b3598
#
_entry.id   4cde4a99ac50014d1b9c34a3e01b3598
#
_cell.length_a   1.000
_cell.length_b   1.000
_cell.length_c   1.000
_cell.angle_alpha   90.00
_cell.angle_beta   90.00
_cell.angle_gamma   90.00
#
_symmetry.space_group_name_H-M   'P 1'
#
loop_
_entity.id
_entity.type
_entity.pdbx_description
1 polymer ?
#
loop_
_entity_poly.entity_id
_entity_poly.type
_entity_poly.pdbx_seq_one_letter_code
_entity_poly.pdbx_strand_id
1 'polypeptide(L)'
;MAFEQTSSKNPYNITKRQHFHMQAILKRFAQNNLIKVTTKHDQAVQHVDAMNQCFMGRRAWSEECESHISHPIERKFLAQIRRIENNEQVCDHQAISEYHLLWHLRYHYAKNEADDYDLYNDLPCGTLDKETEELIESWGKVPIRSGGKIAGRFKATLDIKELLSINADVYKGHQWQVVKSNGVPFISADCYCNNLVMAVSPRILLIASKKPDCAIYLASNDEVKELNDNTIELSNEFYIG
;
A
#
# COMPACT_ATOMS: atom_id res chain seq x y z
N MET A 1 5.23 19.56 5.15
CA MET A 1 4.12 20.26 4.44
C MET A 1 2.81 19.58 4.82
N ALA A 2 1.69 20.24 4.78
CA ALA A 2 0.40 19.61 5.13
C ALA A 2 -0.30 19.22 3.83
N PHE A 3 -0.65 17.95 3.69
CA PHE A 3 -1.43 17.46 2.54
C PHE A 3 -2.69 18.30 2.30
N GLU A 4 -3.00 18.51 1.04
CA GLU A 4 -4.12 19.34 0.62
C GLU A 4 -5.45 18.80 1.15
N GLN A 5 -6.21 19.62 1.87
CA GLN A 5 -7.49 19.24 2.45
C GLN A 5 -8.60 19.23 1.39
N THR A 6 -9.65 18.43 1.60
CA THR A 6 -10.88 18.56 0.82
C THR A 6 -11.64 19.84 1.18
N SER A 7 -12.61 20.22 0.34
CA SER A 7 -13.61 21.21 0.72
C SER A 7 -14.33 20.79 2.01
N SER A 8 -14.79 21.75 2.80
CA SER A 8 -15.35 21.50 4.13
C SER A 8 -16.52 20.51 4.12
N LYS A 9 -17.40 20.61 3.13
CA LYS A 9 -18.57 19.75 2.96
C LYS A 9 -18.28 18.42 2.27
N ASN A 10 -17.20 18.34 1.49
CA ASN A 10 -16.85 17.19 0.66
C ASN A 10 -18.06 16.62 -0.12
N PRO A 11 -18.76 17.43 -0.92
CA PRO A 11 -20.03 17.04 -1.54
C PRO A 11 -19.87 15.88 -2.55
N TYR A 12 -18.68 15.65 -3.05
CA TYR A 12 -18.36 14.61 -4.02
C TYR A 12 -17.77 13.35 -3.39
N ASN A 13 -17.78 13.24 -2.05
CA ASN A 13 -17.29 12.09 -1.31
C ASN A 13 -15.82 11.68 -1.64
N ILE A 14 -14.98 12.66 -1.94
CA ILE A 14 -13.56 12.41 -2.19
C ILE A 14 -12.92 11.75 -0.97
N THR A 15 -12.14 10.70 -1.21
CA THR A 15 -11.49 9.92 -0.15
C THR A 15 -10.43 10.75 0.57
N LYS A 16 -10.67 11.04 1.85
CA LYS A 16 -9.79 11.89 2.69
C LYS A 16 -8.64 11.11 3.30
N ARG A 17 -8.90 9.85 3.67
CA ARG A 17 -7.97 8.95 4.36
C ARG A 17 -7.76 7.73 3.48
N GLN A 18 -6.56 7.57 3.01
CA GLN A 18 -6.18 6.59 2.01
C GLN A 18 -5.19 5.61 2.63
N HIS A 19 -5.60 4.35 2.78
CA HIS A 19 -4.72 3.34 3.33
C HIS A 19 -3.57 3.02 2.36
N PHE A 20 -2.33 3.13 2.81
CA PHE A 20 -1.20 2.65 2.02
C PHE A 20 -1.07 1.12 2.10
N HIS A 21 -1.45 0.50 3.21
CA HIS A 21 -1.56 -0.95 3.34
C HIS A 21 -3.02 -1.34 3.49
N MET A 22 -3.44 -2.38 2.77
CA MET A 22 -4.84 -2.80 2.71
C MET A 22 -5.42 -3.12 4.08
N GLN A 23 -6.54 -2.49 4.42
CA GLN A 23 -7.22 -2.70 5.70
C GLN A 23 -7.59 -4.17 5.96
N ALA A 24 -7.93 -4.93 4.91
CA ALA A 24 -8.26 -6.34 5.04
C ALA A 24 -7.06 -7.19 5.50
N ILE A 25 -5.83 -6.79 5.16
CA ILE A 25 -4.61 -7.43 5.66
C ILE A 25 -4.31 -6.97 7.09
N LEU A 26 -4.38 -5.66 7.37
CA LEU A 26 -4.19 -5.12 8.71
C LEU A 26 -5.08 -5.80 9.75
N LYS A 27 -6.36 -6.03 9.41
CA LYS A 27 -7.31 -6.73 10.29
C LYS A 27 -6.92 -8.16 10.64
N ARG A 28 -6.08 -8.84 9.85
CA ARG A 28 -5.57 -10.18 10.16
C ARG A 28 -4.58 -10.18 11.32
N PHE A 29 -3.92 -9.06 11.57
CA PHE A 29 -3.02 -8.87 12.72
C PHE A 29 -3.76 -8.35 13.97
N ALA A 30 -5.04 -8.01 13.86
CA ALA A 30 -5.81 -7.49 14.98
C ALA A 30 -6.18 -8.61 15.99
N GLN A 31 -5.97 -8.32 17.26
CA GLN A 31 -6.52 -9.08 18.39
C GLN A 31 -7.55 -8.19 19.09
N ASN A 32 -8.77 -8.68 19.27
CA ASN A 32 -9.87 -7.87 19.82
C ASN A 32 -10.09 -6.53 19.07
N ASN A 33 -9.99 -6.55 17.75
CA ASN A 33 -10.05 -5.40 16.84
C ASN A 33 -8.92 -4.38 16.99
N LEU A 34 -7.89 -4.65 17.77
CA LEU A 34 -6.72 -3.80 17.95
C LEU A 34 -5.48 -4.48 17.39
N ILE A 35 -4.67 -3.69 16.70
CA ILE A 35 -3.38 -4.07 16.13
C ILE A 35 -2.31 -3.52 17.05
N LYS A 36 -1.40 -4.38 17.47
CA LYS A 36 -0.20 -3.95 18.18
C LYS A 36 0.76 -3.33 17.18
N VAL A 37 1.06 -2.06 17.35
CA VAL A 37 2.05 -1.30 16.57
C VAL A 37 3.24 -1.02 17.46
N THR A 38 4.43 -1.37 17.00
CA THR A 38 5.69 -1.09 17.71
C THR A 38 6.52 -0.15 16.85
N THR A 39 6.82 1.03 17.35
CA THR A 39 7.68 2.01 16.68
C THR A 39 9.12 1.50 16.65
N LYS A 40 9.78 1.56 15.49
CA LYS A 40 11.12 1.01 15.31
C LYS A 40 12.19 1.73 16.15
N HIS A 41 12.10 3.06 16.22
CA HIS A 41 13.13 3.90 16.82
C HIS A 41 13.21 3.75 18.36
N ASP A 42 12.08 3.88 19.05
CA ASP A 42 11.99 3.92 20.51
C ASP A 42 11.33 2.69 21.13
N GLN A 43 10.95 1.72 20.30
CA GLN A 43 10.24 0.49 20.70
C GLN A 43 8.94 0.76 21.47
N ALA A 44 8.34 1.96 21.29
CA ALA A 44 7.07 2.29 21.89
C ALA A 44 5.94 1.43 21.31
N VAL A 45 5.11 0.87 22.18
CA VAL A 45 4.01 -0.01 21.81
C VAL A 45 2.68 0.73 21.95
N GLN A 46 1.87 0.66 20.90
CA GLN A 46 0.49 1.17 20.88
C GLN A 46 -0.46 0.08 20.39
N HIS A 47 -1.70 0.12 20.84
CA HIS A 47 -2.77 -0.74 20.34
C HIS A 47 -3.80 0.14 19.65
N VAL A 48 -3.93 -0.02 18.35
CA VAL A 48 -4.74 0.86 17.48
C VAL A 48 -5.66 0.04 16.59
N ASP A 49 -6.78 0.61 16.17
CA ASP A 49 -7.63 -0.02 15.16
C ASP A 49 -7.03 0.12 13.75
N ALA A 50 -7.56 -0.66 12.80
CA ALA A 50 -7.09 -0.62 11.41
C ALA A 50 -7.40 0.69 10.68
N MET A 51 -8.18 1.61 11.27
CA MET A 51 -8.48 2.94 10.74
C MET A 51 -7.58 4.03 11.33
N ASN A 52 -6.57 3.62 12.12
CA ASN A 52 -5.63 4.58 12.70
C ASN A 52 -4.83 5.30 11.61
N GLN A 53 -4.55 6.57 11.87
CA GLN A 53 -3.82 7.42 10.92
C GLN A 53 -2.40 6.93 10.59
N CYS A 54 -1.77 6.10 11.42
CA CYS A 54 -0.44 5.54 11.13
C CYS A 54 -0.42 4.66 9.87
N PHE A 55 -1.58 4.10 9.46
CA PHE A 55 -1.74 3.27 8.27
C PHE A 55 -2.19 4.03 7.02
N MET A 56 -2.29 5.37 7.09
CA MET A 56 -2.94 6.16 6.06
C MET A 56 -2.10 7.33 5.59
N GLY A 57 -2.25 7.66 4.29
CA GLY A 57 -1.99 8.98 3.73
C GLY A 57 -3.26 9.86 3.80
N ARG A 58 -3.07 11.17 3.76
CA ARG A 58 -4.16 12.13 3.69
C ARG A 58 -4.21 12.73 2.29
N ARG A 59 -5.10 12.22 1.44
CA ARG A 59 -5.27 12.69 0.06
C ARG A 59 -3.94 12.73 -0.72
N ALA A 60 -3.15 11.66 -0.53
CA ALA A 60 -1.80 11.54 -1.08
C ALA A 60 -1.80 11.24 -2.59
N TRP A 61 -2.88 10.64 -3.09
CA TRP A 61 -3.14 10.37 -4.51
C TRP A 61 -4.59 10.68 -4.86
N SER A 62 -4.96 10.66 -6.15
CA SER A 62 -6.30 11.02 -6.61
C SER A 62 -7.33 9.91 -6.39
N GLU A 63 -8.61 10.27 -6.50
CA GLU A 63 -9.75 9.33 -6.42
C GLU A 63 -9.69 8.27 -7.54
N GLU A 64 -9.15 8.60 -8.72
CA GLU A 64 -8.91 7.63 -9.80
C GLU A 64 -7.95 6.53 -9.37
N CYS A 65 -6.88 6.87 -8.63
CA CYS A 65 -5.93 5.87 -8.11
C CYS A 65 -6.63 4.90 -7.14
N GLU A 66 -7.50 5.38 -6.27
CA GLU A 66 -8.25 4.53 -5.34
C GLU A 66 -9.17 3.57 -6.08
N SER A 67 -10.03 4.10 -6.94
CA SER A 67 -11.13 3.35 -7.55
C SER A 67 -10.70 2.49 -8.74
N HIS A 68 -9.82 2.98 -9.60
CA HIS A 68 -9.50 2.34 -10.88
C HIS A 68 -8.14 1.62 -10.91
N ILE A 69 -7.23 1.95 -10.01
CA ILE A 69 -5.91 1.31 -9.93
C ILE A 69 -5.86 0.38 -8.72
N SER A 70 -6.08 0.92 -7.52
CA SER A 70 -5.89 0.19 -6.27
C SER A 70 -6.91 -0.93 -6.07
N HIS A 71 -8.19 -0.65 -6.17
CA HIS A 71 -9.25 -1.64 -5.92
C HIS A 71 -9.16 -2.90 -6.82
N PRO A 72 -8.91 -2.80 -8.15
CA PRO A 72 -8.71 -3.99 -8.98
C PRO A 72 -7.52 -4.84 -8.55
N ILE A 73 -6.38 -4.23 -8.22
CA ILE A 73 -5.17 -4.91 -7.75
C ILE A 73 -5.44 -5.61 -6.41
N GLU A 74 -6.01 -4.88 -5.45
CA GLU A 74 -6.35 -5.40 -4.13
C GLU A 74 -7.33 -6.58 -4.20
N ARG A 75 -8.31 -6.53 -5.08
CA ARG A 75 -9.28 -7.62 -5.27
C ARG A 75 -8.61 -8.89 -5.79
N LYS A 76 -7.72 -8.77 -6.79
CA LYS A 76 -6.96 -9.91 -7.32
C LYS A 76 -6.04 -10.50 -6.25
N PHE A 77 -5.33 -9.65 -5.53
CA PHE A 77 -4.47 -10.06 -4.43
C PHE A 77 -5.24 -10.81 -3.33
N LEU A 78 -6.37 -10.27 -2.84
CA LEU A 78 -7.20 -10.93 -1.83
C LEU A 78 -7.73 -12.30 -2.30
N ALA A 79 -7.98 -12.47 -3.59
CA ALA A 79 -8.36 -13.77 -4.12
C ALA A 79 -7.24 -14.80 -3.91
N GLN A 80 -5.96 -14.42 -4.11
CA GLN A 80 -4.82 -15.30 -3.83
C GLN A 80 -4.67 -15.60 -2.33
N ILE A 81 -4.84 -14.59 -1.47
CA ILE A 81 -4.74 -14.79 -0.02
C ILE A 81 -5.81 -15.77 0.47
N ARG A 82 -7.05 -15.67 -0.02
CA ARG A 82 -8.13 -16.64 0.33
C ARG A 82 -7.80 -18.06 -0.11
N ARG A 83 -7.18 -18.25 -1.28
CA ARG A 83 -6.70 -19.57 -1.74
C ARG A 83 -5.66 -20.13 -0.75
N ILE A 84 -4.68 -19.33 -0.36
CA ILE A 84 -3.63 -19.71 0.59
C ILE A 84 -4.23 -20.11 1.95
N GLU A 85 -5.21 -19.32 2.44
CA GLU A 85 -5.95 -19.61 3.67
C GLU A 85 -6.71 -20.93 3.59
N ASN A 86 -7.21 -21.29 2.43
CA ASN A 86 -7.85 -22.58 2.15
C ASN A 86 -6.86 -23.74 1.86
N ASN A 87 -5.56 -23.55 2.09
CA ASN A 87 -4.48 -24.50 1.78
C ASN A 87 -4.31 -24.81 0.28
N GLU A 88 -4.78 -23.93 -0.59
CA GLU A 88 -4.55 -24.02 -2.02
C GLU A 88 -3.24 -23.30 -2.41
N GLN A 89 -2.68 -23.68 -3.54
CA GLN A 89 -1.49 -23.00 -4.08
C GLN A 89 -1.84 -21.63 -4.69
N VAL A 90 -0.86 -20.75 -4.71
CA VAL A 90 -0.93 -19.50 -5.48
C VAL A 90 -1.07 -19.85 -6.96
N CYS A 91 -2.04 -19.23 -7.65
CA CYS A 91 -2.23 -19.43 -9.08
C CYS A 91 -1.93 -18.15 -9.91
N ASP A 92 -1.89 -17.00 -9.27
CA ASP A 92 -1.59 -15.70 -9.90
C ASP A 92 -0.52 -14.96 -9.07
N HIS A 93 0.74 -15.28 -9.37
CA HIS A 93 1.90 -14.65 -8.73
C HIS A 93 2.01 -13.16 -9.09
N GLN A 94 1.55 -12.77 -10.28
CA GLN A 94 1.57 -11.39 -10.73
C GLN A 94 0.64 -10.53 -9.87
N ALA A 95 -0.55 -11.02 -9.52
CA ALA A 95 -1.46 -10.30 -8.63
C ALA A 95 -0.83 -9.96 -7.26
N ILE A 96 0.01 -10.85 -6.74
CA ILE A 96 0.74 -10.61 -5.50
C ILE A 96 1.85 -9.56 -5.73
N SER A 97 2.56 -9.64 -6.84
CA SER A 97 3.62 -8.70 -7.20
C SER A 97 3.07 -7.29 -7.43
N GLU A 98 1.94 -7.18 -8.15
CA GLU A 98 1.26 -5.89 -8.39
C GLU A 98 0.84 -5.24 -7.06
N TYR A 99 0.30 -6.03 -6.12
CA TYR A 99 -0.07 -5.50 -4.81
C TYR A 99 1.14 -5.09 -3.97
N HIS A 100 2.21 -5.89 -3.96
CA HIS A 100 3.43 -5.57 -3.23
C HIS A 100 4.02 -4.24 -3.71
N LEU A 101 4.08 -4.03 -5.03
CA LEU A 101 4.55 -2.78 -5.62
C LEU A 101 3.60 -1.62 -5.32
N LEU A 102 2.28 -1.83 -5.44
CA LEU A 102 1.29 -0.81 -5.11
C LEU A 102 1.41 -0.36 -3.65
N TRP A 103 1.60 -1.31 -2.72
CA TRP A 103 1.80 -0.99 -1.30
C TRP A 103 3.04 -0.11 -1.09
N HIS A 104 4.16 -0.47 -1.71
CA HIS A 104 5.39 0.33 -1.64
C HIS A 104 5.18 1.76 -2.17
N LEU A 105 4.56 1.91 -3.34
CA LEU A 105 4.32 3.22 -3.95
C LEU A 105 3.35 4.07 -3.09
N ARG A 106 2.27 3.46 -2.60
CA ARG A 106 1.32 4.15 -1.72
C ARG A 106 1.95 4.56 -0.40
N TYR A 107 2.80 3.71 0.19
CA TYR A 107 3.57 4.07 1.39
C TYR A 107 4.46 5.28 1.11
N HIS A 108 5.19 5.28 0.00
CA HIS A 108 6.04 6.39 -0.40
C HIS A 108 5.26 7.71 -0.45
N TYR A 109 4.15 7.76 -1.19
CA TYR A 109 3.36 8.99 -1.33
C TYR A 109 2.54 9.34 -0.07
N ALA A 110 2.19 8.38 0.77
CA ALA A 110 1.57 8.66 2.07
C ALA A 110 2.53 9.37 3.03
N LYS A 111 3.84 9.13 2.89
CA LYS A 111 4.89 9.73 3.72
C LYS A 111 5.52 10.97 3.08
N ASN A 112 5.52 11.05 1.76
CA ASN A 112 6.14 12.14 1.00
C ASN A 112 5.10 12.77 0.08
N GLU A 113 4.60 13.95 0.45
CA GLU A 113 3.67 14.69 -0.40
C GLU A 113 4.37 15.04 -1.74
N ALA A 114 3.70 14.73 -2.84
CA ALA A 114 4.18 15.13 -4.15
C ALA A 114 3.91 16.63 -4.37
N ASP A 115 4.91 17.34 -4.90
CA ASP A 115 4.76 18.74 -5.31
C ASP A 115 3.81 18.86 -6.52
N ASP A 116 3.18 20.04 -6.63
CA ASP A 116 2.41 20.38 -7.82
C ASP A 116 3.32 20.31 -9.06
N TYR A 117 2.79 19.75 -10.13
CA TYR A 117 3.55 19.49 -11.35
C TYR A 117 3.15 20.46 -12.46
N ASP A 118 4.14 21.12 -13.07
CA ASP A 118 3.94 21.99 -14.22
C ASP A 118 3.74 21.13 -15.48
N LEU A 119 2.49 21.04 -15.94
CA LEU A 119 2.14 20.28 -17.14
C LEU A 119 2.36 21.13 -18.40
N TYR A 120 2.03 22.42 -18.32
CA TYR A 120 2.17 23.38 -19.40
C TYR A 120 2.66 24.72 -18.82
N ASN A 121 3.89 25.08 -19.09
CA ASN A 121 4.46 26.34 -18.62
C ASN A 121 3.56 27.54 -19.01
N ASP A 122 3.11 28.26 -18.00
CA ASP A 122 2.36 29.52 -18.15
C ASP A 122 1.09 29.46 -19.04
N LEU A 123 0.43 28.29 -19.11
CA LEU A 123 -0.86 28.20 -19.81
C LEU A 123 -1.88 29.15 -19.17
N PRO A 124 -2.41 30.13 -19.90
CA PRO A 124 -3.43 31.04 -19.38
C PRO A 124 -4.75 30.31 -19.23
N CYS A 125 -4.97 29.66 -18.11
CA CYS A 125 -6.25 29.07 -17.73
C CYS A 125 -6.81 29.78 -16.51
N GLY A 126 -8.14 29.79 -16.40
CA GLY A 126 -8.85 30.37 -15.25
C GLY A 126 -8.50 29.66 -13.94
N THR A 127 -8.71 30.36 -12.84
CA THR A 127 -8.58 29.75 -11.51
C THR A 127 -9.84 28.94 -11.22
N LEU A 128 -9.67 27.65 -10.97
CA LEU A 128 -10.72 26.78 -10.46
C LEU A 128 -10.87 26.97 -8.96
N ASP A 129 -12.09 27.02 -8.47
CA ASP A 129 -12.31 26.88 -7.03
C ASP A 129 -12.19 25.43 -6.59
N LYS A 130 -12.00 25.23 -5.31
CA LYS A 130 -11.77 23.92 -4.70
C LYS A 130 -12.89 22.94 -4.98
N GLU A 131 -14.12 23.38 -4.97
CA GLU A 131 -15.29 22.52 -5.16
C GLU A 131 -15.38 22.05 -6.61
N THR A 132 -15.09 22.93 -7.56
CA THR A 132 -14.98 22.59 -8.99
C THR A 132 -13.82 21.62 -9.26
N GLU A 133 -12.65 21.80 -8.63
CA GLU A 133 -11.55 20.83 -8.73
C GLU A 133 -11.99 19.44 -8.26
N GLU A 134 -12.68 19.35 -7.12
CA GLU A 134 -13.15 18.09 -6.55
C GLU A 134 -14.26 17.45 -7.39
N LEU A 135 -15.12 18.25 -8.00
CA LEU A 135 -16.11 17.77 -8.97
C LEU A 135 -15.43 17.11 -10.18
N ILE A 136 -14.43 17.78 -10.75
CA ILE A 136 -13.66 17.26 -11.90
C ILE A 136 -12.92 15.96 -11.49
N GLU A 137 -12.30 15.94 -10.30
CA GLU A 137 -11.65 14.76 -9.75
C GLU A 137 -12.62 13.58 -9.56
N SER A 138 -13.84 13.84 -9.09
CA SER A 138 -14.89 12.81 -8.91
C SER A 138 -15.30 12.14 -10.22
N TRP A 139 -15.08 12.81 -11.35
CA TRP A 139 -15.29 12.26 -12.70
C TRP A 139 -14.08 11.49 -13.24
N GLY A 140 -13.03 11.29 -12.42
CA GLY A 140 -11.77 10.67 -12.86
C GLY A 140 -10.98 11.56 -13.82
N LYS A 141 -11.17 12.88 -13.76
CA LYS A 141 -10.45 13.86 -14.58
C LYS A 141 -9.42 14.60 -13.75
N VAL A 142 -8.39 15.13 -14.43
CA VAL A 142 -7.34 15.93 -13.81
C VAL A 142 -7.65 17.41 -14.03
N PRO A 143 -7.98 18.18 -12.99
CA PRO A 143 -8.15 19.63 -13.09
C PRO A 143 -6.79 20.28 -13.33
N ILE A 144 -6.75 21.19 -14.30
CA ILE A 144 -5.56 22.01 -14.57
C ILE A 144 -5.76 23.35 -13.86
N ARG A 145 -4.84 23.69 -12.98
CA ARG A 145 -4.78 24.96 -12.22
C ARG A 145 -4.20 26.09 -13.07
N SER A 146 -4.43 27.32 -12.62
CA SER A 146 -3.80 28.50 -13.22
C SER A 146 -2.28 28.30 -13.35
N GLY A 147 -1.73 28.73 -14.48
CA GLY A 147 -0.32 28.50 -14.83
C GLY A 147 -0.01 27.12 -15.40
N GLY A 148 -1.04 26.31 -15.72
CA GLY A 148 -0.84 24.98 -16.34
C GLY A 148 -0.40 23.88 -15.37
N LYS A 149 -0.63 24.07 -14.08
CA LYS A 149 -0.22 23.12 -13.03
C LYS A 149 -1.29 22.07 -12.73
N ILE A 150 -0.87 20.89 -12.31
CA ILE A 150 -1.72 19.86 -11.68
C ILE A 150 -1.30 19.66 -10.23
N ALA A 151 -2.27 19.39 -9.35
CA ALA A 151 -1.95 19.15 -7.94
C ALA A 151 -1.10 17.88 -7.76
N GLY A 152 -0.21 17.90 -6.77
CA GLY A 152 0.73 16.82 -6.49
C GLY A 152 0.09 15.44 -6.37
N ARG A 153 -1.14 15.32 -5.84
CA ARG A 153 -1.89 14.06 -5.77
C ARG A 153 -2.19 13.42 -7.15
N PHE A 154 -2.34 14.24 -8.20
CA PHE A 154 -2.50 13.73 -9.57
C PHE A 154 -1.15 13.28 -10.14
N LYS A 155 -0.06 14.02 -9.85
CA LYS A 155 1.30 13.60 -10.17
C LYS A 155 1.61 12.26 -9.52
N ALA A 156 1.32 12.09 -8.22
CA ALA A 156 1.47 10.82 -7.51
C ALA A 156 0.69 9.68 -8.19
N THR A 157 -0.54 9.94 -8.65
CA THR A 157 -1.34 8.95 -9.39
C THR A 157 -0.71 8.55 -10.71
N LEU A 158 -0.19 9.52 -11.48
CA LEU A 158 0.49 9.25 -12.74
C LEU A 158 1.75 8.42 -12.52
N ASP A 159 2.54 8.75 -11.50
CA ASP A 159 3.76 8.03 -11.14
C ASP A 159 3.43 6.60 -10.68
N ILE A 160 2.41 6.41 -9.83
CA ILE A 160 1.96 5.08 -9.41
C ILE A 160 1.60 4.24 -10.65
N LYS A 161 0.82 4.79 -11.58
CA LYS A 161 0.38 4.09 -12.80
C LYS A 161 1.56 3.73 -13.70
N GLU A 162 2.48 4.67 -13.91
CA GLU A 162 3.69 4.47 -14.71
C GLU A 162 4.61 3.42 -14.08
N LEU A 163 4.91 3.55 -12.79
CA LEU A 163 5.81 2.65 -12.08
C LEU A 163 5.23 1.24 -11.95
N LEU A 164 3.92 1.08 -11.78
CA LEU A 164 3.27 -0.23 -11.85
C LEU A 164 3.45 -0.89 -13.23
N SER A 165 3.41 -0.10 -14.31
CA SER A 165 3.62 -0.61 -15.67
C SER A 165 5.08 -0.97 -15.93
N ILE A 166 6.01 -0.08 -15.61
CA ILE A 166 7.45 -0.27 -15.89
C ILE A 166 8.05 -1.38 -15.01
N ASN A 167 7.70 -1.41 -13.72
CA ASN A 167 8.27 -2.37 -12.78
C ASN A 167 7.61 -3.76 -12.82
N ALA A 168 6.60 -3.98 -13.66
CA ALA A 168 6.07 -5.33 -13.91
C ALA A 168 7.19 -6.30 -14.32
N ASP A 169 8.22 -5.82 -15.04
CA ASP A 169 9.37 -6.64 -15.45
C ASP A 169 10.31 -7.00 -14.28
N VAL A 170 10.38 -6.23 -13.20
CA VAL A 170 11.19 -6.55 -12.00
C VAL A 170 10.75 -7.87 -11.38
N TYR A 171 9.45 -8.15 -11.41
CA TYR A 171 8.86 -9.37 -10.87
C TYR A 171 8.80 -10.53 -11.89
N LYS A 172 9.23 -10.29 -13.13
CA LYS A 172 9.17 -11.30 -14.18
C LYS A 172 9.96 -12.55 -13.81
N GLY A 173 9.27 -13.69 -13.87
CA GLY A 173 9.83 -14.96 -13.50
C GLY A 173 9.97 -15.23 -11.99
N HIS A 174 9.54 -14.30 -11.13
CA HIS A 174 9.43 -14.56 -9.70
C HIS A 174 8.12 -15.30 -9.37
N GLN A 175 8.24 -16.25 -8.46
CA GLN A 175 7.11 -16.97 -7.88
C GLN A 175 7.07 -16.72 -6.37
N TRP A 176 5.89 -16.49 -5.86
CA TRP A 176 5.66 -16.27 -4.44
C TRP A 176 5.49 -17.60 -3.72
N GLN A 177 6.42 -17.91 -2.85
CA GLN A 177 6.37 -19.03 -1.92
C GLN A 177 5.57 -18.63 -0.69
N VAL A 178 4.78 -19.55 -0.17
CA VAL A 178 4.00 -19.37 1.06
C VAL A 178 4.75 -20.00 2.22
N VAL A 179 5.17 -19.18 3.17
CA VAL A 179 5.78 -19.64 4.43
C VAL A 179 4.70 -19.59 5.50
N LYS A 180 4.44 -20.74 6.14
CA LYS A 180 3.47 -20.88 7.22
C LYS A 180 4.13 -21.05 8.57
N SER A 181 3.48 -20.55 9.62
CA SER A 181 3.88 -20.77 11.01
C SER A 181 2.72 -21.36 11.82
N ASN A 182 3.02 -22.40 12.61
CA ASN A 182 2.08 -22.96 13.59
C ASN A 182 2.43 -22.55 15.03
N GLY A 183 3.58 -21.96 15.25
CA GLY A 183 4.09 -21.54 16.57
C GLY A 183 4.17 -20.03 16.73
N VAL A 184 5.38 -19.49 16.63
CA VAL A 184 5.66 -18.05 16.70
C VAL A 184 4.93 -17.31 15.59
N PRO A 185 4.18 -16.22 15.89
CA PRO A 185 3.52 -15.44 14.85
C PRO A 185 4.51 -14.62 14.03
N PHE A 186 4.22 -14.43 12.74
CA PHE A 186 4.88 -13.41 11.93
C PHE A 186 4.43 -12.02 12.33
N ILE A 187 5.36 -11.08 12.22
CA ILE A 187 5.08 -9.65 12.27
C ILE A 187 5.12 -9.07 10.86
N SER A 188 4.52 -7.90 10.65
CA SER A 188 4.57 -7.21 9.36
C SER A 188 5.22 -5.84 9.49
N ALA A 189 6.08 -5.49 8.54
CA ALA A 189 6.62 -4.16 8.39
C ALA A 189 5.53 -3.16 7.97
N ASP A 190 5.75 -1.88 8.23
CA ASP A 190 4.95 -0.80 7.66
C ASP A 190 5.11 -0.71 6.13
N CYS A 191 6.28 -1.07 5.61
CA CYS A 191 6.57 -1.30 4.20
C CYS A 191 7.82 -2.14 4.06
N TYR A 192 7.83 -3.08 3.12
CA TYR A 192 9.02 -3.88 2.79
C TYR A 192 9.86 -3.26 1.66
N CYS A 193 9.41 -2.14 1.11
CA CYS A 193 10.06 -1.44 -0.01
C CYS A 193 10.35 -2.40 -1.19
N ASN A 194 11.62 -2.51 -1.58
CA ASN A 194 12.05 -3.35 -2.71
C ASN A 194 12.35 -4.81 -2.29
N ASN A 195 12.14 -5.17 -1.04
CA ASN A 195 12.38 -6.52 -0.57
C ASN A 195 11.17 -7.39 -0.89
N LEU A 196 11.40 -8.47 -1.61
CA LEU A 196 10.36 -9.37 -2.12
C LEU A 196 9.83 -10.31 -1.03
N VAL A 197 9.39 -9.73 0.05
CA VAL A 197 8.82 -10.41 1.23
C VAL A 197 7.60 -9.64 1.73
N MET A 198 6.61 -10.33 2.28
CA MET A 198 5.40 -9.70 2.77
C MET A 198 4.65 -10.61 3.75
N ALA A 199 4.53 -10.21 5.02
CA ALA A 199 3.65 -10.89 5.96
C ALA A 199 2.20 -10.45 5.71
N VAL A 200 1.29 -11.41 5.52
CA VAL A 200 -0.13 -11.16 5.21
C VAL A 200 -1.06 -11.56 6.34
N SER A 201 -0.54 -12.28 7.32
CA SER A 201 -1.18 -12.60 8.60
C SER A 201 -0.15 -13.10 9.60
N PRO A 202 -0.48 -13.22 10.90
CA PRO A 202 0.41 -13.84 11.89
C PRO A 202 0.81 -15.29 11.57
N ARG A 203 0.19 -15.93 10.59
CA ARG A 203 0.43 -17.32 10.20
C ARG A 203 0.99 -17.50 8.79
N ILE A 204 1.04 -16.43 8.02
CA ILE A 204 1.39 -16.49 6.59
C ILE A 204 2.34 -15.34 6.24
N LEU A 205 3.51 -15.70 5.73
CA LEU A 205 4.48 -14.81 5.10
C LEU A 205 4.67 -15.26 3.65
N LEU A 206 4.81 -14.33 2.74
CA LEU A 206 5.09 -14.56 1.32
C LEU A 206 6.51 -14.12 1.01
N ILE A 207 7.26 -14.95 0.28
CA ILE A 207 8.62 -14.64 -0.19
C ILE A 207 8.67 -14.92 -1.69
N ALA A 208 9.15 -13.97 -2.49
CA ALA A 208 9.32 -14.18 -3.92
C ALA A 208 10.73 -14.64 -4.27
N SER A 209 10.81 -15.66 -5.14
CA SER A 209 12.05 -16.19 -5.68
C SER A 209 11.88 -16.53 -7.15
N LYS A 210 12.98 -16.50 -7.92
CA LYS A 210 12.98 -17.00 -9.31
C LYS A 210 12.90 -18.53 -9.40
N LYS A 211 13.31 -19.23 -8.35
CA LYS A 211 13.32 -20.68 -8.27
C LYS A 211 12.99 -21.10 -6.84
N PRO A 212 11.71 -21.05 -6.44
CA PRO A 212 11.33 -21.53 -5.12
C PRO A 212 11.51 -23.05 -5.04
N ASP A 213 12.07 -23.54 -3.94
CA ASP A 213 12.25 -24.97 -3.71
C ASP A 213 10.91 -25.71 -3.52
N CYS A 214 9.91 -25.00 -2.98
CA CYS A 214 8.56 -25.49 -2.78
C CYS A 214 7.54 -24.34 -2.82
N ALA A 215 6.29 -24.65 -3.13
CA ALA A 215 5.23 -23.65 -3.17
C ALA A 215 4.75 -23.24 -1.76
N ILE A 216 4.75 -24.19 -0.82
CA ILE A 216 4.32 -23.99 0.58
C ILE A 216 5.37 -24.64 1.48
N TYR A 217 5.81 -23.88 2.49
CA TYR A 217 6.80 -24.27 3.46
C TYR A 217 6.30 -24.01 4.87
N LEU A 218 6.50 -24.94 5.80
CA LEU A 218 6.22 -24.78 7.21
C LEU A 218 7.51 -24.44 7.96
N ALA A 219 7.64 -23.21 8.40
CA ALA A 219 8.81 -22.74 9.12
C ALA A 219 8.83 -23.24 10.57
N SER A 220 10.02 -23.55 11.07
CA SER A 220 10.29 -23.76 12.49
C SER A 220 10.18 -22.43 13.26
N ASN A 221 10.06 -22.54 14.60
CA ASN A 221 9.97 -21.33 15.41
C ASN A 221 11.24 -20.45 15.33
N ASP A 222 12.41 -21.04 15.13
CA ASP A 222 13.67 -20.29 15.05
C ASP A 222 13.79 -19.57 13.71
N GLU A 223 13.39 -20.21 12.60
CA GLU A 223 13.29 -19.54 11.29
C GLU A 223 12.28 -18.39 11.30
N VAL A 224 11.14 -18.55 11.99
CA VAL A 224 10.16 -17.45 12.13
C VAL A 224 10.72 -16.28 12.92
N LYS A 225 11.52 -16.54 13.97
CA LYS A 225 12.20 -15.46 14.71
C LYS A 225 13.18 -14.71 13.83
N GLU A 226 14.02 -15.43 13.07
CA GLU A 226 14.96 -14.82 12.11
C GLU A 226 14.23 -13.97 11.05
N LEU A 227 13.13 -14.47 10.50
CA LEU A 227 12.31 -13.74 9.55
C LEU A 227 11.66 -12.51 10.18
N ASN A 228 11.27 -12.57 11.46
CA ASN A 228 10.76 -11.43 12.19
C ASN A 228 11.85 -10.39 12.48
N ASP A 229 13.05 -10.81 12.85
CA ASP A 229 14.19 -9.90 13.05
C ASP A 229 14.51 -9.17 11.75
N ASN A 230 14.56 -9.88 10.62
CA ASN A 230 14.70 -9.28 9.30
C ASN A 230 13.54 -8.31 8.98
N THR A 231 12.30 -8.64 9.36
CA THR A 231 11.15 -7.75 9.17
C THR A 231 11.29 -6.45 9.97
N ILE A 232 11.81 -6.51 11.20
CA ILE A 232 12.11 -5.32 12.01
C ILE A 232 13.17 -4.46 11.32
N GLU A 233 14.24 -5.07 10.81
CA GLU A 233 15.29 -4.35 10.09
C GLU A 233 14.77 -3.67 8.82
N LEU A 234 13.87 -4.33 8.08
CA LEU A 234 13.27 -3.82 6.85
C LEU A 234 12.20 -2.74 7.10
N SER A 235 11.60 -2.70 8.27
CA SER A 235 10.60 -1.68 8.62
C SER A 235 11.20 -0.28 8.57
N ASN A 236 10.41 0.70 8.17
CA ASN A 236 10.86 2.10 8.14
C ASN A 236 10.57 2.81 9.46
N GLU A 237 9.32 2.92 9.86
CA GLU A 237 8.89 3.64 11.07
C GLU A 237 8.38 2.70 12.15
N PHE A 238 7.64 1.66 11.77
CA PHE A 238 7.03 0.72 12.71
C PHE A 238 6.82 -0.66 12.10
N TYR A 239 6.50 -1.61 12.96
CA TYR A 239 6.03 -2.94 12.60
C TYR A 239 4.79 -3.31 13.43
N ILE A 240 4.04 -4.29 12.95
CA ILE A 240 2.80 -4.77 13.59
C ILE A 240 2.89 -6.27 13.90
N GLY A 241 2.26 -6.68 15.03
CA GLY A 241 2.27 -8.09 15.41
C GLY A 241 1.58 -8.38 16.74
#